data_2d90f6f51345d3822950904dcc8103f4
#
_entry.id   2d90f6f51345d3822950904dcc8103f4
#
_cell.length_a   1.000
_cell.length_b   1.000
_cell.length_c   1.000
_cell.angle_alpha   90.00
_cell.angle_beta   90.00
_cell.angle_gamma   90.00
#
_symmetry.space_group_name_H-M   'P 1'
#
loop_
_entity.id
_entity.type
_entity.pdbx_description
1 polymer ?
#
loop_
_entity_poly.entity_id
_entity_poly.type
_entity_poly.pdbx_seq_one_letter_code
_entity_poly.pdbx_strand_id
1 'polypeptide(L)'
;MTNDDAQLHERDWQFMLDSIYRINTTSSVEKLQYETLSCLRSLTPSYQGTFSMIKMEHGIARSSRPVIVGAPAHLIEKFTDNYDEDPYYDGLYLKTASYAFRDRDMIPEDVRESSPVWNEIYKPEGLTYALRALLAHDNAVIGEIALFNTKAESEFTNRDVRIANLMAPHIALKLASLLEEERWRTSTPCAQSIIEQAGLTLREREVIEHVLDGDSEQQIVEKLYISLSTVKKHVYNAYRKLNVNNRVQLKNLFDGK
;
A
#
# COMPACT_ATOMS: atom_id res chain seq x y z
N MET A 1 10.71 36.70 -6.23
CA MET A 1 11.07 35.25 -6.21
C MET A 1 10.85 34.76 -7.62
N THR A 2 11.91 34.47 -8.31
CA THR A 2 11.91 34.19 -9.75
C THR A 2 11.35 32.79 -10.02
N ASN A 3 10.57 32.70 -11.08
CA ASN A 3 9.90 31.49 -11.60
C ASN A 3 10.90 30.35 -11.98
N ASP A 4 12.18 30.58 -11.80
CA ASP A 4 13.30 29.72 -12.20
C ASP A 4 13.56 28.56 -11.22
N ASP A 5 13.15 28.71 -9.95
CA ASP A 5 13.41 27.76 -8.86
C ASP A 5 12.49 26.51 -8.87
N ALA A 6 11.49 26.47 -9.77
CA ALA A 6 10.60 25.34 -9.98
C ALA A 6 10.83 24.62 -11.32
N GLN A 7 11.83 25.03 -12.11
CA GLN A 7 12.08 24.45 -13.42
C GLN A 7 12.65 23.02 -13.31
N LEU A 8 12.05 22.10 -14.05
CA LEU A 8 12.54 20.73 -14.19
C LEU A 8 13.38 20.62 -15.47
N HIS A 9 14.54 20.02 -15.36
CA HIS A 9 15.40 19.72 -16.48
C HIS A 9 15.03 18.39 -17.15
N GLU A 10 15.47 18.16 -18.38
CA GLU A 10 15.23 16.91 -19.11
C GLU A 10 15.66 15.67 -18.30
N ARG A 11 16.78 15.75 -17.58
CA ARG A 11 17.27 14.70 -16.69
C ARG A 11 16.29 14.36 -15.58
N ASP A 12 15.59 15.35 -15.02
CA ASP A 12 14.58 15.12 -13.98
C ASP A 12 13.41 14.33 -14.54
N TRP A 13 12.95 14.69 -15.73
CA TRP A 13 11.87 14.00 -16.43
C TRP A 13 12.23 12.54 -16.73
N GLN A 14 13.43 12.31 -17.27
CA GLN A 14 13.91 10.95 -17.55
C GLN A 14 13.95 10.10 -16.29
N PHE A 15 14.48 10.66 -15.20
CA PHE A 15 14.58 9.93 -13.94
C PHE A 15 13.19 9.70 -13.30
N MET A 16 12.27 10.65 -13.38
CA MET A 16 10.88 10.45 -12.92
C MET A 16 10.16 9.36 -13.70
N LEU A 17 10.29 9.32 -15.03
CA LEU A 17 9.69 8.29 -15.87
C LEU A 17 10.22 6.89 -15.53
N ASP A 18 11.55 6.75 -15.35
CA ASP A 18 12.15 5.51 -14.90
C ASP A 18 11.65 5.11 -13.51
N SER A 19 11.57 6.08 -12.58
CA SER A 19 11.05 5.84 -11.23
C SER A 19 9.59 5.39 -11.25
N ILE A 20 8.75 6.00 -12.08
CA ILE A 20 7.33 5.61 -12.24
C ILE A 20 7.25 4.17 -12.76
N TYR A 21 8.09 3.80 -13.73
CA TYR A 21 8.13 2.42 -14.22
C TYR A 21 8.52 1.43 -13.10
N ARG A 22 9.59 1.71 -12.35
CA ARG A 22 10.07 0.87 -11.24
C ARG A 22 9.00 0.72 -10.15
N ILE A 23 8.37 1.82 -9.75
CA ILE A 23 7.27 1.85 -8.77
C ILE A 23 6.11 0.96 -9.24
N ASN A 24 5.70 1.06 -10.51
CA ASN A 24 4.59 0.28 -11.05
C ASN A 24 4.90 -1.22 -11.21
N THR A 25 6.16 -1.62 -11.23
CA THR A 25 6.57 -3.05 -11.28
C THR A 25 6.63 -3.71 -9.90
N THR A 26 6.44 -2.97 -8.80
CA THR A 26 6.44 -3.55 -7.45
C THR A 26 5.25 -4.48 -7.23
N SER A 27 5.46 -5.54 -6.43
CA SER A 27 4.48 -6.62 -6.21
C SER A 27 3.91 -6.68 -4.79
N SER A 28 4.30 -5.75 -3.92
CA SER A 28 3.77 -5.63 -2.55
C SER A 28 3.88 -4.20 -2.05
N VAL A 29 3.05 -3.87 -1.05
CA VAL A 29 3.06 -2.55 -0.42
C VAL A 29 4.44 -2.21 0.16
N GLU A 30 5.08 -3.13 0.84
CA GLU A 30 6.42 -2.93 1.42
C GLU A 30 7.48 -2.62 0.34
N LYS A 31 7.50 -3.38 -0.77
CA LYS A 31 8.40 -3.09 -1.90
C LYS A 31 8.11 -1.74 -2.53
N LEU A 32 6.83 -1.37 -2.65
CA LEU A 32 6.42 -0.06 -3.12
C LEU A 32 6.99 1.05 -2.23
N GLN A 33 6.88 0.90 -0.90
CA GLN A 33 7.38 1.88 0.06
C GLN A 33 8.90 2.08 -0.07
N TYR A 34 9.68 1.01 -0.07
CA TYR A 34 11.14 1.08 -0.24
C TYR A 34 11.55 1.67 -1.60
N GLU A 35 10.93 1.22 -2.68
CA GLU A 35 11.23 1.69 -4.02
C GLU A 35 10.90 3.17 -4.19
N THR A 36 9.74 3.60 -3.68
CA THR A 36 9.32 5.00 -3.69
C THR A 36 10.31 5.89 -2.92
N LEU A 37 10.68 5.50 -1.72
CA LEU A 37 11.65 6.26 -0.91
C LEU A 37 13.02 6.32 -1.59
N SER A 38 13.48 5.23 -2.20
CA SER A 38 14.73 5.20 -2.96
C SER A 38 14.70 6.17 -4.14
N CYS A 39 13.62 6.14 -4.94
CA CYS A 39 13.45 7.02 -6.09
C CYS A 39 13.36 8.50 -5.69
N LEU A 40 12.49 8.82 -4.72
CA LEU A 40 12.29 10.19 -4.28
C LEU A 40 13.55 10.78 -3.63
N ARG A 41 14.27 10.02 -2.81
CA ARG A 41 15.54 10.49 -2.21
C ARG A 41 16.65 10.70 -3.23
N SER A 42 16.59 10.05 -4.38
CA SER A 42 17.52 10.30 -5.49
C SER A 42 17.15 11.54 -6.29
N LEU A 43 15.85 11.84 -6.42
CA LEU A 43 15.33 13.01 -7.12
C LEU A 43 15.36 14.27 -6.26
N THR A 44 15.06 14.13 -4.98
CA THR A 44 15.01 15.17 -3.95
C THR A 44 15.92 14.75 -2.80
N PRO A 45 17.22 15.10 -2.85
CA PRO A 45 18.17 14.68 -1.83
C PRO A 45 17.68 15.00 -0.43
N SER A 46 17.59 13.95 0.40
CA SER A 46 17.08 14.05 1.77
C SER A 46 17.85 13.15 2.71
N TYR A 47 18.02 13.65 3.96
CA TYR A 47 18.69 12.92 5.02
C TYR A 47 17.93 11.65 5.39
N GLN A 48 16.61 11.76 5.58
CA GLN A 48 15.73 10.67 5.97
C GLN A 48 14.43 10.70 5.14
N GLY A 49 13.82 9.53 4.94
CA GLY A 49 12.50 9.42 4.33
C GLY A 49 11.63 8.43 5.06
N THR A 50 10.34 8.73 5.18
CA THR A 50 9.31 7.84 5.74
C THR A 50 8.19 7.65 4.75
N PHE A 51 7.58 6.47 4.74
CA PHE A 51 6.35 6.20 4.00
C PHE A 51 5.42 5.36 4.89
N SER A 52 4.28 5.92 5.24
CA SER A 52 3.26 5.29 6.08
C SER A 52 1.95 5.14 5.33
N MET A 53 1.19 4.10 5.69
CA MET A 53 -0.20 3.96 5.29
C MET A 53 -1.07 4.82 6.19
N ILE A 54 -2.07 5.48 5.61
CA ILE A 54 -3.04 6.28 6.36
C ILE A 54 -4.42 5.67 6.22
N LYS A 55 -5.12 5.54 7.33
CA LYS A 55 -6.51 5.09 7.40
C LYS A 55 -7.31 6.04 8.28
N MET A 56 -8.45 6.50 7.78
CA MET A 56 -9.40 7.29 8.58
C MET A 56 -10.27 6.36 9.41
N GLU A 57 -10.20 6.45 10.72
CA GLU A 57 -11.03 5.71 11.68
C GLU A 57 -11.75 6.69 12.60
N HIS A 58 -13.09 6.71 12.52
CA HIS A 58 -13.93 7.63 13.31
C HIS A 58 -13.57 9.13 13.16
N GLY A 59 -13.09 9.53 11.99
CA GLY A 59 -12.66 10.91 11.71
C GLY A 59 -11.22 11.24 12.12
N ILE A 60 -10.48 10.28 12.68
CA ILE A 60 -9.07 10.42 13.07
C ILE A 60 -8.21 9.67 12.06
N ALA A 61 -7.13 10.31 11.60
CA ALA A 61 -6.15 9.68 10.73
C ALA A 61 -5.21 8.79 11.55
N ARG A 62 -5.13 7.50 11.19
CA ARG A 62 -4.22 6.55 11.81
C ARG A 62 -3.13 6.15 10.84
N SER A 63 -1.89 6.32 11.29
CA SER A 63 -0.71 5.85 10.57
C SER A 63 -0.44 4.38 10.88
N SER A 64 -0.02 3.64 9.88
CA SER A 64 0.32 2.22 10.03
C SER A 64 1.37 1.78 9.00
N ARG A 65 2.02 0.65 9.25
CA ARG A 65 3.03 0.05 8.37
C ARG A 65 4.11 1.05 7.93
N PRO A 66 4.74 1.81 8.86
CA PRO A 66 5.77 2.77 8.48
C PRO A 66 7.01 2.06 7.95
N VAL A 67 7.57 2.58 6.86
CA VAL A 67 8.92 2.27 6.39
C VAL A 67 9.76 3.53 6.52
N ILE A 68 10.94 3.41 7.11
CA ILE A 68 11.86 4.52 7.32
C ILE A 68 13.20 4.17 6.65
N VAL A 69 13.75 5.10 5.90
CA VAL A 69 15.05 4.97 5.24
C VAL A 69 15.95 6.14 5.63
N GLY A 70 17.18 5.85 6.00
CA GLY A 70 18.15 6.86 6.42
C GLY A 70 18.12 7.19 7.92
N ALA A 71 17.36 6.46 8.72
CA ALA A 71 17.24 6.67 10.17
C ALA A 71 17.59 5.43 10.98
N PRO A 72 17.96 5.59 12.26
CA PRO A 72 18.13 4.48 13.17
C PRO A 72 16.81 3.72 13.42
N ALA A 73 16.90 2.38 13.58
CA ALA A 73 15.73 1.52 13.74
C ALA A 73 14.83 1.87 14.95
N HIS A 74 15.39 2.46 16.03
CA HIS A 74 14.62 2.82 17.23
C HIS A 74 13.57 3.92 16.98
N LEU A 75 13.68 4.67 15.88
CA LEU A 75 12.69 5.68 15.52
C LEU A 75 11.38 5.09 15.01
N ILE A 76 11.40 3.87 14.47
CA ILE A 76 10.20 3.22 13.94
C ILE A 76 9.15 3.03 15.05
N GLU A 77 9.57 2.59 16.24
CA GLU A 77 8.68 2.39 17.39
C GLU A 77 8.06 3.71 17.88
N LYS A 78 8.87 4.78 17.93
CA LYS A 78 8.39 6.11 18.34
C LYS A 78 7.35 6.70 17.37
N PHE A 79 7.48 6.43 16.07
CA PHE A 79 6.54 6.92 15.07
C PHE A 79 5.17 6.24 15.15
N THR A 80 5.09 5.00 15.63
CA THR A 80 3.84 4.25 15.69
C THR A 80 2.93 4.68 16.85
N ASP A 81 3.51 5.14 17.95
CA ASP A 81 2.76 5.36 19.21
C ASP A 81 2.19 6.78 19.38
N ASN A 82 2.65 7.78 18.62
CA ASN A 82 2.36 9.20 18.89
C ASN A 82 1.61 9.96 17.78
N TYR A 83 1.08 9.26 16.77
CA TYR A 83 0.59 9.89 15.54
C TYR A 83 -0.86 10.36 15.57
N ASP A 84 -1.68 9.83 16.49
CA ASP A 84 -3.13 9.81 16.31
C ASP A 84 -3.88 11.09 16.73
N GLU A 85 -3.28 11.96 17.55
CA GLU A 85 -3.96 13.14 18.10
C GLU A 85 -3.08 14.41 18.06
N ASP A 86 -2.03 14.43 17.25
CA ASP A 86 -1.12 15.57 17.20
C ASP A 86 -1.73 16.71 16.36
N PRO A 87 -1.86 17.94 16.91
CA PRO A 87 -2.35 19.12 16.18
C PRO A 87 -1.55 19.44 14.92
N TYR A 88 -0.31 18.94 14.83
CA TYR A 88 0.54 19.04 13.66
C TYR A 88 -0.09 18.47 12.39
N TYR A 89 -0.92 17.44 12.55
CA TYR A 89 -1.58 16.75 11.44
C TYR A 89 -3.04 17.15 11.26
N ASP A 90 -3.56 18.05 12.09
CA ASP A 90 -4.96 18.43 12.04
C ASP A 90 -5.35 18.98 10.66
N GLY A 91 -6.38 18.42 10.09
CA GLY A 91 -6.92 18.79 8.77
C GLY A 91 -6.08 18.40 7.55
N LEU A 92 -4.83 17.94 7.69
CA LEU A 92 -4.00 17.54 6.54
C LEU A 92 -4.60 16.37 5.76
N TYR A 93 -5.15 15.39 6.46
CA TYR A 93 -5.68 14.17 5.86
C TYR A 93 -7.12 14.29 5.33
N LEU A 94 -7.74 15.47 5.43
CA LEU A 94 -9.05 15.75 4.83
C LEU A 94 -8.97 16.09 3.33
N LYS A 95 -7.78 16.05 2.74
CA LYS A 95 -7.59 16.29 1.30
C LYS A 95 -8.15 15.13 0.48
N THR A 96 -8.71 15.47 -0.68
CA THR A 96 -9.33 14.50 -1.60
C THR A 96 -8.45 14.18 -2.81
N ALA A 97 -7.34 14.87 -2.97
CA ALA A 97 -6.37 14.68 -4.05
C ALA A 97 -4.95 14.56 -3.49
N SER A 98 -4.10 13.83 -4.19
CA SER A 98 -2.67 13.76 -3.87
C SER A 98 -2.04 15.16 -3.96
N TYR A 99 -1.25 15.50 -2.94
CA TYR A 99 -0.72 16.85 -2.80
C TYR A 99 0.61 16.82 -2.01
N ALA A 100 1.61 17.55 -2.47
CA ALA A 100 2.89 17.69 -1.79
C ALA A 100 3.17 19.15 -1.38
N PHE A 101 3.77 19.32 -0.21
CA PHE A 101 4.05 20.62 0.40
C PHE A 101 5.23 20.51 1.37
N ARG A 102 5.88 21.63 1.65
CA ARG A 102 6.79 21.74 2.78
C ARG A 102 6.01 22.09 4.04
N ASP A 103 6.41 21.52 5.18
CA ASP A 103 5.73 21.77 6.45
C ASP A 103 5.56 23.25 6.73
N ARG A 104 6.60 24.05 6.53
CA ARG A 104 6.56 25.50 6.75
C ARG A 104 5.54 26.26 5.90
N ASP A 105 5.13 25.71 4.76
CA ASP A 105 4.16 26.35 3.86
C ASP A 105 2.71 26.10 4.32
N MET A 106 2.48 25.10 5.17
CA MET A 106 1.15 24.63 5.56
C MET A 106 0.91 24.63 7.07
N ILE A 107 1.96 24.48 7.87
CA ILE A 107 1.87 24.32 9.32
C ILE A 107 2.48 25.55 9.96
N PRO A 108 1.71 26.36 10.71
CA PRO A 108 2.22 27.48 11.46
C PRO A 108 3.30 27.07 12.46
N GLU A 109 4.29 27.91 12.68
CA GLU A 109 5.44 27.58 13.52
C GLU A 109 5.06 27.34 14.99
N ASP A 110 4.10 28.06 15.50
CA ASP A 110 3.53 27.90 16.85
C ASP A 110 2.84 26.54 17.01
N VAL A 111 2.12 26.08 15.99
CA VAL A 111 1.52 24.73 15.94
C VAL A 111 2.62 23.67 15.94
N ARG A 112 3.64 23.85 15.10
CA ARG A 112 4.78 22.94 15.04
C ARG A 112 5.51 22.83 16.39
N GLU A 113 5.80 23.97 17.03
CA GLU A 113 6.52 24.02 18.31
C GLU A 113 5.71 23.47 19.49
N SER A 114 4.38 23.49 19.41
CA SER A 114 3.50 22.90 20.42
C SER A 114 3.28 21.40 20.23
N SER A 115 3.62 20.84 19.05
CA SER A 115 3.38 19.46 18.69
C SER A 115 4.24 18.48 19.52
N PRO A 116 3.64 17.46 20.16
CA PRO A 116 4.37 16.35 20.76
C PRO A 116 5.29 15.62 19.78
N VAL A 117 4.82 15.31 18.57
CA VAL A 117 5.62 14.64 17.53
C VAL A 117 6.86 15.47 17.16
N TRP A 118 6.70 16.79 17.05
CA TRP A 118 7.85 17.68 16.81
C TRP A 118 8.85 17.62 17.94
N ASN A 119 8.39 17.76 19.18
CA ASN A 119 9.28 17.86 20.34
C ASN A 119 9.92 16.54 20.74
N GLU A 120 9.23 15.42 20.58
CA GLU A 120 9.68 14.09 21.01
C GLU A 120 10.41 13.30 19.92
N ILE A 121 10.12 13.58 18.64
CA ILE A 121 10.66 12.82 17.53
C ILE A 121 11.55 13.69 16.64
N TYR A 122 11.02 14.75 16.02
CA TYR A 122 11.76 15.46 14.98
C TYR A 122 12.91 16.32 15.54
N LYS A 123 12.63 17.09 16.56
CA LYS A 123 13.61 18.00 17.16
C LYS A 123 14.81 17.29 17.80
N PRO A 124 14.65 16.19 18.57
CA PRO A 124 15.78 15.43 19.11
C PRO A 124 16.68 14.82 18.04
N GLU A 125 16.10 14.44 16.91
CA GLU A 125 16.84 13.87 15.77
C GLU A 125 17.43 14.96 14.83
N GLY A 126 17.23 16.23 15.17
CA GLY A 126 17.72 17.37 14.38
C GLY A 126 16.99 17.58 13.05
N LEU A 127 15.84 16.91 12.84
CA LEU A 127 15.03 17.04 11.62
C LEU A 127 14.36 18.42 11.62
N THR A 128 14.79 19.28 10.70
CA THR A 128 14.38 20.69 10.68
C THR A 128 13.44 21.02 9.55
N TYR A 129 13.66 20.43 8.38
CA TYR A 129 12.91 20.68 7.17
C TYR A 129 12.19 19.41 6.76
N ALA A 130 10.91 19.53 6.39
CA ALA A 130 10.13 18.41 5.88
C ALA A 130 9.44 18.77 4.57
N LEU A 131 9.46 17.83 3.63
CA LEU A 131 8.67 17.79 2.42
C LEU A 131 7.73 16.59 2.49
N ARG A 132 6.43 16.85 2.51
CA ARG A 132 5.39 15.81 2.59
C ARG A 132 4.68 15.62 1.28
N ALA A 133 4.25 14.40 1.01
CA ALA A 133 3.34 14.07 -0.08
C ALA A 133 2.22 13.18 0.45
N LEU A 134 1.01 13.70 0.43
CA LEU A 134 -0.21 12.94 0.73
C LEU A 134 -0.63 12.17 -0.54
N LEU A 135 -0.89 10.90 -0.37
CA LEU A 135 -1.29 9.98 -1.43
C LEU A 135 -2.79 9.73 -1.32
N ALA A 136 -3.56 10.27 -2.26
CA ALA A 136 -5.01 10.14 -2.25
C ALA A 136 -5.51 9.29 -3.42
N HIS A 137 -6.50 8.46 -3.14
CA HIS A 137 -7.24 7.65 -4.11
C HIS A 137 -8.71 7.60 -3.69
N ASP A 138 -9.64 7.67 -4.65
CA ASP A 138 -11.09 7.68 -4.39
C ASP A 138 -11.53 8.69 -3.33
N ASN A 139 -11.00 9.92 -3.43
CA ASN A 139 -11.28 11.03 -2.52
C ASN A 139 -10.85 10.81 -1.06
N ALA A 140 -9.96 9.88 -0.80
CA ALA A 140 -9.41 9.63 0.53
C ALA A 140 -7.88 9.57 0.51
N VAL A 141 -7.23 10.10 1.54
CA VAL A 141 -5.80 9.91 1.75
C VAL A 141 -5.57 8.48 2.24
N ILE A 142 -4.75 7.72 1.52
CA ILE A 142 -4.42 6.32 1.79
C ILE A 142 -2.96 6.11 2.22
N GLY A 143 -2.13 7.13 2.11
CA GLY A 143 -0.72 7.06 2.49
C GLY A 143 -0.10 8.45 2.57
N GLU A 144 1.03 8.50 3.24
CA GLU A 144 1.88 9.68 3.37
C GLU A 144 3.33 9.33 3.17
N ILE A 145 4.03 10.18 2.44
CA ILE A 145 5.48 10.18 2.34
C ILE A 145 5.98 11.46 2.98
N ALA A 146 7.01 11.37 3.83
CA ALA A 146 7.71 12.53 4.35
C ALA A 146 9.21 12.36 4.15
N LEU A 147 9.83 13.36 3.55
CA LEU A 147 11.27 13.48 3.41
C LEU A 147 11.76 14.57 4.37
N PHE A 148 12.87 14.32 5.05
CA PHE A 148 13.39 15.20 6.08
C PHE A 148 14.84 15.58 5.81
N ASN A 149 15.17 16.82 6.14
CA ASN A 149 16.53 17.36 6.18
C ASN A 149 16.82 17.96 7.55
N THR A 150 18.09 17.91 7.96
CA THR A 150 18.60 18.62 9.11
C THR A 150 19.05 20.01 8.69
N LYS A 151 19.55 20.82 9.65
CA LYS A 151 20.14 22.13 9.33
C LYS A 151 21.43 22.03 8.52
N ALA A 152 22.07 20.86 8.50
CA ALA A 152 23.29 20.63 7.71
C ALA A 152 23.00 20.45 6.22
N GLU A 153 21.82 19.92 5.88
CA GLU A 153 21.31 19.85 4.51
C GLU A 153 20.51 21.13 4.21
N SER A 154 20.33 21.37 2.92
CA SER A 154 19.51 22.49 2.47
C SER A 154 18.02 22.21 2.67
N GLU A 155 17.25 23.27 2.77
CA GLU A 155 15.80 23.18 2.72
C GLU A 155 15.31 22.72 1.35
N PHE A 156 14.14 22.05 1.32
CA PHE A 156 13.50 21.61 0.08
C PHE A 156 13.08 22.81 -0.78
N THR A 157 13.39 22.75 -2.07
CA THR A 157 13.12 23.79 -3.06
C THR A 157 11.73 23.66 -3.67
N ASN A 158 11.31 24.65 -4.47
CA ASN A 158 10.08 24.55 -5.26
C ASN A 158 10.16 23.42 -6.31
N ARG A 159 11.37 23.13 -6.83
CA ARG A 159 11.62 21.98 -7.70
C ARG A 159 11.29 20.67 -7.00
N ASP A 160 11.71 20.49 -5.75
CA ASP A 160 11.46 19.27 -4.98
C ASP A 160 9.97 19.07 -4.70
N VAL A 161 9.26 20.13 -4.32
CA VAL A 161 7.80 20.12 -4.17
C VAL A 161 7.12 19.73 -5.48
N ARG A 162 7.58 20.28 -6.62
CA ARG A 162 7.03 19.98 -7.94
C ARG A 162 7.24 18.51 -8.31
N ILE A 163 8.43 17.95 -8.08
CA ILE A 163 8.70 16.53 -8.30
C ILE A 163 7.76 15.67 -7.47
N ALA A 164 7.66 15.94 -6.17
CA ALA A 164 6.79 15.19 -5.27
C ALA A 164 5.31 15.26 -5.70
N ASN A 165 4.82 16.44 -6.12
CA ASN A 165 3.47 16.60 -6.65
C ASN A 165 3.21 15.81 -7.94
N LEU A 166 4.19 15.72 -8.83
CA LEU A 166 4.08 14.95 -10.06
C LEU A 166 4.10 13.44 -9.80
N MET A 167 4.90 13.00 -8.84
CA MET A 167 5.04 11.58 -8.49
C MET A 167 3.87 11.04 -7.66
N ALA A 168 3.32 11.85 -6.75
CA ALA A 168 2.33 11.42 -5.77
C ALA A 168 1.09 10.72 -6.36
N PRO A 169 0.45 11.18 -7.45
CA PRO A 169 -0.71 10.49 -8.03
C PRO A 169 -0.37 9.09 -8.58
N HIS A 170 0.82 8.91 -9.16
CA HIS A 170 1.27 7.62 -9.68
C HIS A 170 1.55 6.63 -8.56
N ILE A 171 2.14 7.10 -7.46
CA ILE A 171 2.40 6.30 -6.27
C ILE A 171 1.07 5.91 -5.61
N ALA A 172 0.13 6.86 -5.48
CA ALA A 172 -1.19 6.64 -4.91
C ALA A 172 -1.98 5.58 -5.69
N LEU A 173 -1.99 5.66 -7.02
CA LEU A 173 -2.65 4.69 -7.88
C LEU A 173 -2.09 3.27 -7.69
N LYS A 174 -0.75 3.14 -7.67
CA LYS A 174 -0.11 1.84 -7.45
C LYS A 174 -0.38 1.31 -6.04
N LEU A 175 -0.34 2.19 -5.04
CA LEU A 175 -0.67 1.83 -3.66
C LEU A 175 -2.09 1.29 -3.54
N ALA A 176 -3.08 2.00 -4.11
CA ALA A 176 -4.47 1.58 -4.11
C ALA A 176 -4.64 0.19 -4.74
N SER A 177 -4.01 -0.05 -5.90
CA SER A 177 -4.03 -1.36 -6.58
C SER A 177 -3.49 -2.48 -5.68
N LEU A 178 -2.35 -2.27 -5.00
CA LEU A 178 -1.77 -3.28 -4.12
C LEU A 178 -2.61 -3.53 -2.86
N LEU A 179 -3.22 -2.48 -2.30
CA LEU A 179 -4.14 -2.63 -1.16
C LEU A 179 -5.40 -3.40 -1.54
N GLU A 180 -5.92 -3.17 -2.73
CA GLU A 180 -7.05 -3.92 -3.25
C GLU A 180 -6.70 -5.40 -3.45
N GLU A 181 -5.53 -5.70 -4.03
CA GLU A 181 -5.03 -7.07 -4.14
C GLU A 181 -4.84 -7.74 -2.77
N GLU A 182 -4.29 -7.06 -1.77
CA GLU A 182 -4.16 -7.58 -0.41
C GLU A 182 -5.55 -7.85 0.21
N ARG A 183 -6.50 -6.93 0.03
CA ARG A 183 -7.87 -7.08 0.51
C ARG A 183 -8.57 -8.26 -0.13
N TRP A 184 -8.39 -8.49 -1.43
CA TRP A 184 -8.89 -9.66 -2.14
C TRP A 184 -8.29 -10.96 -1.59
N ARG A 185 -6.98 -11.00 -1.39
CA ARG A 185 -6.29 -12.19 -0.83
C ARG A 185 -6.74 -12.52 0.60
N THR A 186 -7.08 -11.51 1.40
CA THR A 186 -7.53 -11.71 2.79
C THR A 186 -9.04 -11.93 2.90
N SER A 187 -9.84 -11.42 1.96
CA SER A 187 -11.30 -11.53 1.95
C SER A 187 -11.78 -12.80 1.23
N THR A 188 -10.99 -13.30 0.29
CA THR A 188 -11.24 -14.61 -0.32
C THR A 188 -10.57 -15.63 0.58
N PRO A 189 -11.32 -16.51 1.25
CA PRO A 189 -10.73 -17.64 1.94
C PRO A 189 -9.82 -18.33 0.93
N CYS A 190 -8.54 -18.49 1.24
CA CYS A 190 -7.62 -19.23 0.38
C CYS A 190 -8.30 -20.56 0.05
N ALA A 191 -8.32 -20.97 -1.22
CA ALA A 191 -8.92 -22.24 -1.65
C ALA A 191 -8.54 -23.39 -0.70
N GLN A 192 -7.31 -23.34 -0.21
CA GLN A 192 -6.81 -24.27 0.80
C GLN A 192 -7.57 -24.20 2.14
N SER A 193 -7.87 -22.99 2.62
CA SER A 193 -8.64 -22.79 3.86
C SER A 193 -10.08 -23.26 3.74
N ILE A 194 -10.73 -23.01 2.60
CA ILE A 194 -12.08 -23.51 2.31
C ILE A 194 -12.09 -25.05 2.31
N ILE A 195 -11.11 -25.65 1.65
CA ILE A 195 -10.93 -27.09 1.54
C ILE A 195 -10.68 -27.73 2.91
N GLU A 196 -9.83 -27.14 3.74
CA GLU A 196 -9.51 -27.63 5.09
C GLU A 196 -10.69 -27.49 6.04
N GLN A 197 -11.35 -26.35 6.07
CA GLN A 197 -12.54 -26.13 6.90
C GLN A 197 -13.71 -27.04 6.53
N ALA A 198 -13.90 -27.31 5.24
CA ALA A 198 -14.94 -28.23 4.76
C ALA A 198 -14.59 -29.70 4.99
N GLY A 199 -13.36 -30.04 5.38
CA GLY A 199 -12.92 -31.40 5.65
C GLY A 199 -12.97 -32.30 4.40
N LEU A 200 -12.56 -31.77 3.25
CA LEU A 200 -12.48 -32.55 2.01
C LEU A 200 -11.37 -33.58 2.10
N THR A 201 -11.66 -34.81 1.68
CA THR A 201 -10.64 -35.85 1.50
C THR A 201 -9.71 -35.52 0.32
N LEU A 202 -8.53 -36.12 0.25
CA LEU A 202 -7.60 -35.93 -0.86
C LEU A 202 -8.26 -36.13 -2.22
N ARG A 203 -9.07 -37.19 -2.37
CA ARG A 203 -9.79 -37.49 -3.62
C ARG A 203 -10.89 -36.48 -3.95
N GLU A 204 -11.58 -35.97 -2.94
CA GLU A 204 -12.58 -34.91 -3.15
C GLU A 204 -11.89 -33.59 -3.56
N ARG A 205 -10.70 -33.30 -3.04
CA ARG A 205 -9.89 -32.13 -3.47
C ARG A 205 -9.48 -32.24 -4.91
N GLU A 206 -8.84 -33.34 -5.32
CA GLU A 206 -8.42 -33.58 -6.70
C GLU A 206 -9.57 -33.41 -7.68
N VAL A 207 -10.73 -33.98 -7.36
CA VAL A 207 -11.91 -33.86 -8.23
C VAL A 207 -12.43 -32.43 -8.30
N ILE A 208 -12.45 -31.69 -7.17
CA ILE A 208 -12.92 -30.29 -7.14
C ILE A 208 -11.97 -29.36 -7.89
N GLU A 209 -10.67 -29.57 -7.82
CA GLU A 209 -9.67 -28.81 -8.60
C GLU A 209 -9.97 -28.95 -10.10
N HIS A 210 -10.17 -30.15 -10.59
CA HIS A 210 -10.55 -30.39 -12.01
C HIS A 210 -11.91 -29.77 -12.38
N VAL A 211 -12.88 -29.80 -11.47
CA VAL A 211 -14.17 -29.12 -11.68
C VAL A 211 -13.96 -27.59 -11.79
N LEU A 212 -13.12 -26.98 -10.97
CA LEU A 212 -12.80 -25.54 -11.01
C LEU A 212 -12.05 -25.16 -12.30
N ASP A 213 -11.12 -26.01 -12.75
CA ASP A 213 -10.37 -25.84 -14.00
C ASP A 213 -11.24 -25.92 -15.27
N GLY A 214 -12.47 -26.36 -15.15
CA GLY A 214 -13.37 -26.41 -16.28
C GLY A 214 -13.55 -27.79 -16.88
N ASP A 215 -12.92 -28.83 -16.34
CA ASP A 215 -13.01 -30.19 -16.85
C ASP A 215 -14.42 -30.76 -16.77
N SER A 216 -14.80 -31.51 -17.78
CA SER A 216 -16.01 -32.34 -17.77
C SER A 216 -15.79 -33.62 -16.93
N GLU A 217 -16.86 -34.24 -16.46
CA GLU A 217 -16.78 -35.50 -15.73
C GLU A 217 -15.99 -36.57 -16.49
N GLN A 218 -16.09 -36.61 -17.84
CA GLN A 218 -15.35 -37.54 -18.69
C GLN A 218 -13.85 -37.27 -18.68
N GLN A 219 -13.44 -35.99 -18.74
CA GLN A 219 -12.04 -35.59 -18.65
C GLN A 219 -11.47 -35.91 -17.28
N ILE A 220 -12.26 -35.76 -16.22
CA ILE A 220 -11.82 -36.12 -14.84
C ILE A 220 -11.62 -37.65 -14.75
N VAL A 221 -12.51 -38.46 -15.34
CA VAL A 221 -12.32 -39.92 -15.43
C VAL A 221 -10.99 -40.29 -16.07
N GLU A 222 -10.66 -39.67 -17.18
CA GLU A 222 -9.43 -39.91 -17.93
C GLU A 222 -8.18 -39.46 -17.15
N LYS A 223 -8.24 -38.30 -16.54
CA LYS A 223 -7.10 -37.70 -15.80
C LYS A 223 -6.81 -38.41 -14.48
N LEU A 224 -7.85 -38.82 -13.76
CA LEU A 224 -7.71 -39.44 -12.44
C LEU A 224 -7.76 -40.98 -12.46
N TYR A 225 -7.98 -41.59 -13.63
CA TYR A 225 -8.07 -43.05 -13.81
C TYR A 225 -9.09 -43.69 -12.88
N ILE A 226 -10.29 -43.10 -12.73
CA ILE A 226 -11.40 -43.62 -11.91
C ILE A 226 -12.69 -43.70 -12.71
N SER A 227 -13.67 -44.47 -12.23
CA SER A 227 -14.94 -44.61 -12.92
C SER A 227 -15.78 -43.34 -12.86
N LEU A 228 -16.68 -43.15 -13.85
CA LEU A 228 -17.62 -42.02 -13.87
C LEU A 228 -18.50 -41.99 -12.60
N SER A 229 -18.92 -43.14 -12.12
CA SER A 229 -19.71 -43.25 -10.89
C SER A 229 -18.92 -42.78 -9.68
N THR A 230 -17.60 -43.02 -9.66
CA THR A 230 -16.68 -42.55 -8.61
C THR A 230 -16.51 -41.04 -8.65
N VAL A 231 -16.32 -40.46 -9.85
CA VAL A 231 -16.27 -39.00 -10.04
C VAL A 231 -17.54 -38.34 -9.50
N LYS A 232 -18.72 -38.80 -9.93
CA LYS A 232 -20.01 -38.27 -9.46
C LYS A 232 -20.17 -38.36 -7.95
N LYS A 233 -19.74 -39.46 -7.35
CA LYS A 233 -19.76 -39.61 -5.88
C LYS A 233 -18.88 -38.63 -5.16
N HIS A 234 -17.67 -38.39 -5.66
CA HIS A 234 -16.74 -37.39 -5.07
C HIS A 234 -17.24 -35.96 -5.24
N VAL A 235 -17.76 -35.59 -6.42
CA VAL A 235 -18.39 -34.27 -6.66
C VAL A 235 -19.56 -34.06 -5.71
N TYR A 236 -20.47 -35.03 -5.59
CA TYR A 236 -21.62 -34.94 -4.69
C TYR A 236 -21.19 -34.74 -3.23
N ASN A 237 -20.24 -35.54 -2.74
CA ASN A 237 -19.77 -35.45 -1.37
C ASN A 237 -19.08 -34.12 -1.10
N ALA A 238 -18.23 -33.64 -2.03
CA ALA A 238 -17.55 -32.38 -1.91
C ALA A 238 -18.53 -31.19 -1.94
N TYR A 239 -19.51 -31.20 -2.83
CA TYR A 239 -20.56 -30.17 -2.90
C TYR A 239 -21.34 -30.09 -1.59
N ARG A 240 -21.71 -31.22 -1.01
CA ARG A 240 -22.37 -31.25 0.29
C ARG A 240 -21.51 -30.69 1.43
N LYS A 241 -20.22 -31.01 1.46
CA LYS A 241 -19.27 -30.49 2.47
C LYS A 241 -19.01 -29.00 2.31
N LEU A 242 -18.96 -28.51 1.08
CA LEU A 242 -18.76 -27.10 0.74
C LEU A 242 -20.06 -26.28 0.80
N ASN A 243 -21.20 -26.94 1.07
CA ASN A 243 -22.54 -26.33 1.08
C ASN A 243 -22.89 -25.59 -0.23
N VAL A 244 -22.54 -26.20 -1.37
CA VAL A 244 -22.86 -25.72 -2.72
C VAL A 244 -23.68 -26.78 -3.49
N ASN A 245 -24.49 -26.34 -4.47
CA ASN A 245 -25.38 -27.22 -5.22
C ASN A 245 -25.01 -27.37 -6.70
N ASN A 246 -24.12 -26.53 -7.20
CA ASN A 246 -23.72 -26.52 -8.60
C ASN A 246 -22.33 -25.88 -8.78
N ARG A 247 -21.81 -26.04 -10.01
CA ARG A 247 -20.48 -25.53 -10.39
C ARG A 247 -20.38 -24.01 -10.30
N VAL A 248 -21.44 -23.26 -10.56
CA VAL A 248 -21.45 -21.82 -10.50
C VAL A 248 -21.29 -21.37 -9.03
N GLN A 249 -22.04 -21.98 -8.11
CA GLN A 249 -21.90 -21.72 -6.67
C GLN A 249 -20.53 -22.12 -6.15
N LEU A 250 -19.99 -23.26 -6.62
CA LEU A 250 -18.63 -23.68 -6.29
C LEU A 250 -17.62 -22.60 -6.72
N LYS A 251 -17.71 -22.15 -7.97
CA LYS A 251 -16.81 -21.13 -8.50
C LYS A 251 -16.92 -19.82 -7.71
N ASN A 252 -18.14 -19.36 -7.43
CA ASN A 252 -18.37 -18.16 -6.64
C ASN A 252 -17.78 -18.28 -5.21
N LEU A 253 -17.88 -19.44 -4.57
CA LEU A 253 -17.30 -19.71 -3.25
C LEU A 253 -15.77 -19.56 -3.27
N PHE A 254 -15.12 -20.07 -4.32
CA PHE A 254 -13.66 -20.00 -4.47
C PHE A 254 -13.18 -18.66 -5.04
N ASP A 255 -14.02 -17.93 -5.78
CA ASP A 255 -13.76 -16.59 -6.30
C ASP A 255 -14.12 -15.49 -5.26
N GLY A 256 -14.71 -15.85 -4.12
CA GLY A 256 -15.09 -14.91 -3.06
C GLY A 256 -16.28 -14.00 -3.41
N LYS A 257 -17.20 -14.49 -4.25
CA LYS A 257 -18.41 -13.76 -4.71
C LYS A 257 -19.66 -14.20 -3.98
#